data_026335de15e28de28dfd36b4ca6c6951
#
_entry.id   026335de15e28de28dfd36b4ca6c6951
#
_cell.length_a   1.000
_cell.length_b   1.000
_cell.length_c   1.000
_cell.angle_alpha   90.00
_cell.angle_beta   90.00
_cell.angle_gamma   90.00
#
_symmetry.space_group_name_H-M   'P 1'
#
loop_
_entity.id
_entity.type
_entity.pdbx_description
1 polymer ?
#
loop_
_entity_poly.entity_id
_entity_poly.type
_entity_poly.pdbx_seq_one_letter_code
_entity_poly.pdbx_strand_id
1 'polypeptide(L)'
;MATSPWPLAPPTVLGYFAALVAEDEGFALLEAAICVAQDDHPELDVQAVLAEIDGLAAKLKARLPADASALRRLQSLNHYFFVELGFAGNVNNYYDRGNSYLHQVLATRRGIPITLALLYCELASQLGLTARGVSFPGHFLIKLRLPQGEVVIDPFNGRSLSREELDERLGPYRARQGLAGDFEVPLGLFLQAAPARDVLARLLFNLKEIAHTAEDWPRLLAVQQRLVLLLPQDAEQLRDRGLTWAELGRPAEAADDLSAYLLSRPDAADAPALRERLAELQRGGAPRPL
;
A
#
# COMPACT_ATOMS: atom_id res chain seq x y z
N MET A 1 49.49 4.80 0.56
CA MET A 1 48.16 4.98 1.11
C MET A 1 47.17 4.80 -0.02
N ALA A 2 46.51 3.64 -0.09
CA ALA A 2 45.51 3.36 -1.12
C ALA A 2 44.21 4.02 -0.71
N THR A 3 43.75 5.01 -1.48
CA THR A 3 42.42 5.60 -1.35
C THR A 3 41.38 4.55 -1.69
N SER A 4 40.51 4.25 -0.73
CA SER A 4 39.35 3.35 -0.93
C SER A 4 38.56 3.83 -2.15
N PRO A 5 38.19 2.96 -3.11
CA PRO A 5 37.51 3.37 -4.35
C PRO A 5 35.99 3.58 -4.22
N TRP A 6 35.43 3.58 -3.03
CA TRP A 6 33.99 3.64 -2.81
C TRP A 6 33.55 4.75 -1.86
N PRO A 7 33.40 6.00 -2.32
CA PRO A 7 32.63 6.98 -1.60
C PRO A 7 31.18 7.02 -2.15
N LEU A 8 30.47 5.90 -2.08
CA LEU A 8 29.00 5.99 -2.26
C LEU A 8 28.42 6.41 -0.92
N ALA A 9 27.96 7.64 -0.86
CA ALA A 9 27.07 8.04 0.22
C ALA A 9 25.91 7.04 0.31
N PRO A 10 25.47 6.64 1.51
CA PRO A 10 24.33 5.74 1.63
C PRO A 10 23.14 6.33 0.86
N PRO A 11 22.35 5.52 0.16
CA PRO A 11 21.20 6.01 -0.58
C PRO A 11 20.26 6.75 0.39
N THR A 12 19.64 7.83 -0.10
CA THR A 12 18.55 8.47 0.64
C THR A 12 17.40 7.48 0.79
N VAL A 13 16.53 7.70 1.78
CA VAL A 13 15.33 6.87 2.00
C VAL A 13 14.49 6.75 0.71
N LEU A 14 14.30 7.85 0.00
CA LEU A 14 13.59 7.85 -1.28
C LEU A 14 14.37 7.13 -2.38
N GLY A 15 15.69 7.29 -2.44
CA GLY A 15 16.56 6.58 -3.38
C GLY A 15 16.56 5.06 -3.16
N TYR A 16 16.51 4.63 -1.90
CA TYR A 16 16.36 3.21 -1.57
C TYR A 16 15.01 2.66 -2.02
N PHE A 17 13.92 3.37 -1.71
CA PHE A 17 12.59 3.01 -2.18
C PHE A 17 12.54 2.93 -3.71
N ALA A 18 13.11 3.91 -4.42
CA ALA A 18 13.17 3.92 -5.88
C ALA A 18 13.87 2.68 -6.44
N ALA A 19 14.99 2.27 -5.81
CA ALA A 19 15.73 1.08 -6.21
C ALA A 19 14.90 -0.20 -5.99
N LEU A 20 14.14 -0.29 -4.89
CA LEU A 20 13.28 -1.45 -4.61
C LEU A 20 12.16 -1.63 -5.65
N VAL A 21 11.55 -0.53 -6.13
CA VAL A 21 10.40 -0.56 -7.03
C VAL A 21 10.75 -0.36 -8.51
N ALA A 22 12.04 -0.34 -8.85
CA ALA A 22 12.53 -0.06 -10.21
C ALA A 22 12.05 -1.08 -11.25
N GLU A 23 11.90 -2.34 -10.85
CA GLU A 23 11.41 -3.41 -11.73
C GLU A 23 9.91 -3.62 -11.53
N ASP A 24 9.20 -3.97 -12.63
CA ASP A 24 7.75 -4.16 -12.58
C ASP A 24 7.35 -5.47 -11.92
N GLU A 25 8.15 -6.52 -12.08
CA GLU A 25 7.86 -7.84 -11.55
C GLU A 25 8.85 -8.22 -10.45
N GLY A 26 8.31 -8.74 -9.35
CA GLY A 26 9.13 -9.43 -8.34
C GLY A 26 9.87 -8.57 -7.34
N PHE A 27 9.55 -7.28 -7.21
CA PHE A 27 10.18 -6.48 -6.16
C PHE A 27 9.75 -6.92 -4.75
N ALA A 28 10.61 -6.64 -3.76
CA ALA A 28 10.41 -6.99 -2.37
C ALA A 28 9.30 -6.14 -1.73
N LEU A 29 8.02 -6.53 -1.99
CA LEU A 29 6.83 -5.77 -1.57
C LEU A 29 6.82 -5.46 -0.07
N LEU A 30 7.14 -6.45 0.77
CA LEU A 30 7.14 -6.26 2.23
C LEU A 30 8.19 -5.24 2.66
N GLU A 31 9.40 -5.33 2.11
CA GLU A 31 10.49 -4.40 2.37
C GLU A 31 10.14 -2.98 1.91
N ALA A 32 9.60 -2.83 0.69
CA ALA A 32 9.13 -1.55 0.18
C ALA A 32 8.01 -0.94 1.06
N ALA A 33 7.08 -1.77 1.56
CA ALA A 33 6.02 -1.33 2.47
C ALA A 33 6.56 -0.89 3.85
N ILE A 34 7.63 -1.54 4.36
CA ILE A 34 8.29 -1.12 5.60
C ILE A 34 9.00 0.22 5.39
N CYS A 35 9.70 0.39 4.26
CA CYS A 35 10.41 1.63 3.92
C CYS A 35 9.53 2.87 3.90
N VAL A 36 8.22 2.73 3.65
CA VAL A 36 7.28 3.86 3.65
C VAL A 36 7.27 4.59 4.99
N ALA A 37 7.48 3.87 6.10
CA ALA A 37 7.51 4.47 7.43
C ALA A 37 8.75 5.35 7.71
N GLN A 38 9.83 5.21 6.91
CA GLN A 38 11.07 5.96 7.13
C GLN A 38 10.95 7.47 6.89
N ASP A 39 9.87 7.93 6.23
CA ASP A 39 9.59 9.37 6.10
C ASP A 39 9.26 10.01 7.47
N ASP A 40 8.56 9.28 8.34
CA ASP A 40 8.24 9.72 9.71
C ASP A 40 9.24 9.18 10.75
N HIS A 41 9.93 8.10 10.43
CA HIS A 41 10.86 7.38 11.32
C HIS A 41 12.19 7.12 10.59
N PRO A 42 13.01 8.17 10.34
CA PRO A 42 14.24 8.04 9.55
C PRO A 42 15.25 7.03 10.12
N GLU A 43 15.19 6.78 11.44
CA GLU A 43 16.02 5.82 12.16
C GLU A 43 15.54 4.38 12.06
N LEU A 44 14.39 4.14 11.40
CA LEU A 44 13.81 2.80 11.30
C LEU A 44 14.74 1.85 10.55
N ASP A 45 15.18 0.81 11.25
CA ASP A 45 15.92 -0.30 10.65
C ASP A 45 14.95 -1.28 9.97
N VAL A 46 14.88 -1.21 8.65
CA VAL A 46 14.02 -2.06 7.81
C VAL A 46 14.37 -3.53 7.98
N GLN A 47 15.65 -3.86 8.10
CA GLN A 47 16.11 -5.25 8.24
C GLN A 47 15.75 -5.82 9.61
N ALA A 48 15.77 -5.02 10.66
CA ALA A 48 15.30 -5.43 11.98
C ALA A 48 13.80 -5.76 11.98
N VAL A 49 12.98 -4.97 11.25
CA VAL A 49 11.54 -5.25 11.11
C VAL A 49 11.30 -6.55 10.33
N LEU A 50 12.03 -6.77 9.24
CA LEU A 50 11.96 -8.04 8.48
C LEU A 50 12.35 -9.23 9.37
N ALA A 51 13.43 -9.11 10.14
CA ALA A 51 13.89 -10.16 11.05
C ALA A 51 12.86 -10.45 12.17
N GLU A 52 12.10 -9.44 12.65
CA GLU A 52 11.00 -9.66 13.60
C GLU A 52 9.90 -10.52 12.95
N ILE A 53 9.51 -10.21 11.72
CA ILE A 53 8.49 -10.97 10.97
C ILE A 53 8.96 -12.41 10.75
N ASP A 54 10.20 -12.59 10.34
CA ASP A 54 10.83 -13.92 10.16
C ASP A 54 10.82 -14.71 11.47
N GLY A 55 11.11 -14.04 12.58
CA GLY A 55 11.05 -14.62 13.93
C GLY A 55 9.66 -15.12 14.30
N LEU A 56 8.59 -14.39 13.92
CA LEU A 56 7.22 -14.83 14.13
C LEU A 56 6.90 -16.08 13.30
N ALA A 57 7.29 -16.09 12.03
CA ALA A 57 7.09 -17.25 11.15
C ALA A 57 7.86 -18.47 11.64
N ALA A 58 9.12 -18.31 12.05
CA ALA A 58 9.96 -19.38 12.58
C ALA A 58 9.36 -20.01 13.84
N LYS A 59 8.83 -19.19 14.77
CA LYS A 59 8.15 -19.67 15.99
C LYS A 59 6.94 -20.53 15.65
N LEU A 60 6.13 -20.13 14.69
CA LEU A 60 4.97 -20.93 14.26
C LEU A 60 5.41 -22.20 13.54
N LYS A 61 6.39 -22.09 12.62
CA LYS A 61 6.91 -23.22 11.85
C LYS A 61 7.48 -24.32 12.76
N ALA A 62 8.16 -23.96 13.83
CA ALA A 62 8.71 -24.91 14.80
C ALA A 62 7.66 -25.73 15.57
N ARG A 63 6.41 -25.27 15.62
CA ARG A 63 5.28 -25.96 16.27
C ARG A 63 4.54 -26.94 15.35
N LEU A 64 4.83 -26.87 14.05
CA LEU A 64 4.15 -27.67 13.03
C LEU A 64 4.94 -28.94 12.72
N PRO A 65 4.28 -30.11 12.59
CA PRO A 65 4.90 -31.28 12.04
C PRO A 65 5.40 -31.01 10.62
N ALA A 66 6.52 -31.62 10.24
CA ALA A 66 7.12 -31.43 8.91
C ALA A 66 6.16 -31.80 7.76
N ASP A 67 5.31 -32.80 7.99
CA ASP A 67 4.30 -33.34 7.07
C ASP A 67 2.90 -32.69 7.27
N ALA A 68 2.80 -31.58 8.04
CA ALA A 68 1.53 -30.92 8.27
C ALA A 68 0.83 -30.58 6.94
N SER A 69 -0.44 -30.94 6.82
CA SER A 69 -1.25 -30.61 5.64
C SER A 69 -1.46 -29.10 5.50
N ALA A 70 -1.76 -28.63 4.29
CA ALA A 70 -2.05 -27.22 4.03
C ALA A 70 -3.19 -26.69 4.92
N LEU A 71 -4.24 -27.48 5.14
CA LEU A 71 -5.33 -27.13 6.03
C LEU A 71 -4.85 -26.97 7.49
N ARG A 72 -4.01 -27.88 7.98
CA ARG A 72 -3.45 -27.79 9.32
C ARG A 72 -2.59 -26.53 9.50
N ARG A 73 -1.76 -26.23 8.50
CA ARG A 73 -0.93 -25.00 8.50
C ARG A 73 -1.79 -23.75 8.51
N LEU A 74 -2.87 -23.71 7.71
CA LEU A 74 -3.82 -22.60 7.70
C LEU A 74 -4.51 -22.42 9.05
N GLN A 75 -5.04 -23.49 9.65
CA GLN A 75 -5.69 -23.43 10.97
C GLN A 75 -4.73 -22.92 12.05
N SER A 76 -3.49 -23.42 12.04
CA SER A 76 -2.45 -22.98 12.98
C SER A 76 -2.05 -21.52 12.75
N LEU A 77 -1.94 -21.07 11.50
CA LEU A 77 -1.66 -19.68 11.17
C LEU A 77 -2.79 -18.75 11.63
N ASN A 78 -4.04 -19.10 11.35
CA ASN A 78 -5.20 -18.29 11.79
C ASN A 78 -5.23 -18.17 13.32
N HIS A 79 -5.08 -19.27 14.04
CA HIS A 79 -5.05 -19.24 15.50
C HIS A 79 -3.87 -18.40 16.02
N TYR A 80 -2.68 -18.61 15.48
CA TYR A 80 -1.49 -17.87 15.87
C TYR A 80 -1.62 -16.37 15.61
N PHE A 81 -2.03 -15.98 14.38
CA PHE A 81 -2.09 -14.59 13.98
C PHE A 81 -3.21 -13.83 14.69
N PHE A 82 -4.44 -14.34 14.65
CA PHE A 82 -5.61 -13.61 15.15
C PHE A 82 -5.87 -13.83 16.65
N VAL A 83 -5.50 -14.98 17.21
CA VAL A 83 -5.80 -15.31 18.61
C VAL A 83 -4.59 -15.14 19.53
N GLU A 84 -3.47 -15.81 19.24
CA GLU A 84 -2.29 -15.75 20.11
C GLU A 84 -1.57 -14.41 20.02
N LEU A 85 -1.27 -13.92 18.79
CA LEU A 85 -0.63 -12.62 18.57
C LEU A 85 -1.63 -11.46 18.68
N GLY A 86 -2.92 -11.73 18.49
CA GLY A 86 -4.00 -10.77 18.65
C GLY A 86 -4.06 -9.70 17.55
N PHE A 87 -3.52 -9.96 16.34
CA PHE A 87 -3.66 -9.03 15.23
C PHE A 87 -5.11 -8.83 14.84
N ALA A 88 -5.53 -7.57 14.75
CA ALA A 88 -6.89 -7.21 14.36
C ALA A 88 -6.93 -5.79 13.77
N GLY A 89 -8.05 -5.45 13.15
CA GLY A 89 -8.31 -4.10 12.68
C GLY A 89 -8.40 -3.09 13.83
N ASN A 90 -7.92 -1.86 13.58
CA ASN A 90 -8.07 -0.77 14.54
C ASN A 90 -9.44 -0.11 14.37
N VAL A 91 -10.44 -0.62 15.10
CA VAL A 91 -11.82 -0.11 15.05
C VAL A 91 -11.98 1.25 15.74
N ASN A 92 -11.13 1.55 16.72
CA ASN A 92 -11.25 2.76 17.54
C ASN A 92 -10.60 3.98 16.85
N ASN A 93 -9.59 3.76 16.03
CA ASN A 93 -8.88 4.82 15.33
C ASN A 93 -8.42 4.34 13.94
N TYR A 94 -9.39 4.15 13.04
CA TYR A 94 -9.13 3.58 11.71
C TYR A 94 -8.19 4.46 10.88
N TYR A 95 -8.34 5.79 10.98
CA TYR A 95 -7.56 6.76 10.20
C TYR A 95 -6.21 7.15 10.83
N ASP A 96 -5.79 6.46 11.89
CA ASP A 96 -4.44 6.64 12.40
C ASP A 96 -3.43 6.14 11.37
N ARG A 97 -2.49 7.02 10.98
CA ARG A 97 -1.44 6.68 10.02
C ARG A 97 -0.56 5.51 10.47
N GLY A 98 -0.40 5.33 11.77
CA GLY A 98 0.33 4.20 12.36
C GLY A 98 -0.23 2.83 11.95
N ASN A 99 -1.52 2.77 11.60
CA ASN A 99 -2.14 1.55 11.06
C ASN A 99 -1.59 1.17 9.67
N SER A 100 -0.96 2.12 8.96
CA SER A 100 -0.32 1.89 7.67
C SER A 100 1.17 1.59 7.77
N TYR A 101 1.78 1.71 8.94
CA TYR A 101 3.21 1.45 9.17
C TYR A 101 3.42 0.07 9.79
N LEU A 102 4.03 -0.85 9.03
CA LEU A 102 4.17 -2.25 9.43
C LEU A 102 4.87 -2.45 10.79
N HIS A 103 5.91 -1.66 11.10
CA HIS A 103 6.56 -1.72 12.41
C HIS A 103 5.63 -1.34 13.57
N GLN A 104 4.73 -0.36 13.36
CA GLN A 104 3.74 0.01 14.37
C GLN A 104 2.64 -1.03 14.49
N VAL A 105 2.21 -1.61 13.35
CA VAL A 105 1.25 -2.73 13.36
C VAL A 105 1.83 -3.95 14.07
N LEU A 106 3.12 -4.25 13.92
CA LEU A 106 3.80 -5.30 14.69
C LEU A 106 3.79 -4.99 16.19
N ALA A 107 4.09 -3.75 16.60
CA ALA A 107 4.13 -3.37 18.00
C ALA A 107 2.73 -3.35 18.66
N THR A 108 1.73 -2.78 17.96
CA THR A 108 0.39 -2.55 18.52
C THR A 108 -0.58 -3.70 18.30
N ARG A 109 -0.27 -4.60 17.35
CA ARG A 109 -1.17 -5.66 16.84
C ARG A 109 -2.46 -5.10 16.23
N ARG A 110 -2.46 -3.84 15.84
CA ARG A 110 -3.59 -3.13 15.21
C ARG A 110 -3.15 -2.52 13.89
N GLY A 111 -4.01 -2.67 12.87
CA GLY A 111 -3.73 -2.16 11.53
C GLY A 111 -4.98 -1.98 10.69
N ILE A 112 -4.79 -1.57 9.46
CA ILE A 112 -5.83 -1.58 8.42
C ILE A 112 -5.77 -2.91 7.64
N PRO A 113 -6.83 -3.25 6.87
CA PRO A 113 -6.87 -4.54 6.18
C PRO A 113 -5.64 -4.86 5.34
N ILE A 114 -5.08 -3.88 4.65
CA ILE A 114 -3.93 -4.09 3.77
C ILE A 114 -2.63 -4.41 4.53
N THR A 115 -2.34 -3.73 5.64
CA THR A 115 -1.15 -3.99 6.45
C THR A 115 -1.23 -5.33 7.17
N LEU A 116 -2.41 -5.68 7.68
CA LEU A 116 -2.66 -7.00 8.26
C LEU A 116 -2.52 -8.11 7.22
N ALA A 117 -3.03 -7.88 5.99
CA ALA A 117 -2.90 -8.84 4.89
C ALA A 117 -1.44 -9.03 4.46
N LEU A 118 -0.63 -7.97 4.40
CA LEU A 118 0.80 -8.08 4.08
C LEU A 118 1.53 -8.98 5.08
N LEU A 119 1.36 -8.74 6.37
CA LEU A 119 1.97 -9.55 7.43
C LEU A 119 1.47 -11.00 7.38
N TYR A 120 0.16 -11.19 7.21
CA TYR A 120 -0.43 -12.53 7.13
C TYR A 120 0.08 -13.31 5.91
N CYS A 121 0.12 -12.68 4.73
CA CYS A 121 0.59 -13.31 3.50
C CYS A 121 2.07 -13.70 3.59
N GLU A 122 2.90 -12.88 4.25
CA GLU A 122 4.30 -13.21 4.49
C GLU A 122 4.45 -14.45 5.40
N LEU A 123 3.76 -14.46 6.55
CA LEU A 123 3.80 -15.63 7.43
C LEU A 123 3.26 -16.89 6.71
N ALA A 124 2.19 -16.74 5.92
CA ALA A 124 1.63 -17.86 5.13
C ALA A 124 2.66 -18.41 4.13
N SER A 125 3.37 -17.52 3.42
CA SER A 125 4.40 -17.89 2.44
C SER A 125 5.52 -18.70 3.09
N GLN A 126 6.01 -18.26 4.26
CA GLN A 126 7.06 -18.95 5.00
C GLN A 126 6.63 -20.30 5.56
N LEU A 127 5.32 -20.52 5.72
CA LEU A 127 4.74 -21.84 6.05
C LEU A 127 4.46 -22.70 4.83
N GLY A 128 4.80 -22.24 3.62
CA GLY A 128 4.52 -22.96 2.36
C GLY A 128 3.05 -22.95 1.95
N LEU A 129 2.29 -21.92 2.39
CA LEU A 129 0.92 -21.67 1.94
C LEU A 129 0.93 -20.62 0.82
N THR A 130 0.06 -20.79 -0.17
CA THR A 130 -0.14 -19.79 -1.22
C THR A 130 -1.25 -18.85 -0.80
N ALA A 131 -0.86 -17.73 -0.19
CA ALA A 131 -1.74 -16.62 0.18
C ALA A 131 -1.44 -15.39 -0.69
N ARG A 132 -2.47 -14.66 -1.08
CA ARG A 132 -2.35 -13.43 -1.89
C ARG A 132 -3.34 -12.37 -1.40
N GLY A 133 -2.90 -11.11 -1.44
CA GLY A 133 -3.78 -9.99 -1.22
C GLY A 133 -4.75 -9.81 -2.39
N VAL A 134 -5.95 -9.39 -2.09
CA VAL A 134 -7.01 -9.11 -3.06
C VAL A 134 -7.50 -7.68 -2.86
N SER A 135 -7.39 -6.85 -3.90
CA SER A 135 -7.89 -5.49 -3.90
C SER A 135 -9.41 -5.48 -4.15
N PHE A 136 -10.16 -5.90 -3.14
CA PHE A 136 -11.62 -5.96 -3.23
C PHE A 136 -12.23 -4.56 -3.15
N PRO A 137 -13.34 -4.27 -3.87
CA PRO A 137 -14.01 -2.97 -3.80
C PRO A 137 -14.38 -2.57 -2.36
N GLY A 138 -13.88 -1.42 -1.93
CA GLY A 138 -14.09 -0.89 -0.58
C GLY A 138 -13.37 -1.62 0.55
N HIS A 139 -12.63 -2.70 0.27
CA HIS A 139 -11.93 -3.49 1.29
C HIS A 139 -10.67 -4.14 0.73
N PHE A 140 -9.83 -4.70 1.60
CA PHE A 140 -8.68 -5.53 1.21
C PHE A 140 -8.83 -6.90 1.87
N LEU A 141 -8.68 -7.97 1.09
CA LEU A 141 -8.91 -9.34 1.54
C LEU A 141 -7.66 -10.21 1.32
N ILE A 142 -7.64 -11.36 1.96
CA ILE A 142 -6.64 -12.41 1.74
C ILE A 142 -7.32 -13.58 1.05
N LYS A 143 -6.73 -14.08 -0.04
CA LYS A 143 -7.16 -15.31 -0.69
C LYS A 143 -6.06 -16.36 -0.57
N LEU A 144 -6.43 -17.54 -0.04
CA LEU A 144 -5.56 -18.70 0.04
C LEU A 144 -6.04 -19.78 -0.92
N ARG A 145 -5.07 -20.43 -1.57
CA ARG A 145 -5.33 -21.61 -2.39
C ARG A 145 -4.94 -22.87 -1.61
N LEU A 146 -5.90 -23.76 -1.44
CA LEU A 146 -5.73 -25.07 -0.83
C LEU A 146 -6.01 -26.17 -1.85
N PRO A 147 -5.57 -27.43 -1.63
CA PRO A 147 -5.92 -28.54 -2.51
C PRO A 147 -7.43 -28.76 -2.68
N GLN A 148 -8.22 -28.39 -1.67
CA GLN A 148 -9.68 -28.56 -1.64
C GLN A 148 -10.45 -27.36 -2.21
N GLY A 149 -9.78 -26.26 -2.55
CA GLY A 149 -10.42 -25.04 -3.06
C GLY A 149 -9.77 -23.76 -2.54
N GLU A 150 -10.49 -22.66 -2.65
CA GLU A 150 -10.03 -21.33 -2.22
C GLU A 150 -10.73 -20.90 -0.92
N VAL A 151 -10.00 -20.21 -0.06
CA VAL A 151 -10.52 -19.58 1.16
C VAL A 151 -10.25 -18.10 1.08
N VAL A 152 -11.27 -17.28 1.32
CA VAL A 152 -11.15 -15.82 1.42
C VAL A 152 -11.30 -15.40 2.87
N ILE A 153 -10.34 -14.64 3.38
CA ILE A 153 -10.29 -14.19 4.78
C ILE A 153 -10.33 -12.67 4.80
N ASP A 154 -11.14 -12.11 5.68
CA ASP A 154 -11.11 -10.71 6.05
C ASP A 154 -9.99 -10.50 7.10
N PRO A 155 -8.87 -9.84 6.75
CA PRO A 155 -7.76 -9.66 7.68
C PRO A 155 -8.10 -8.73 8.86
N PHE A 156 -9.18 -7.95 8.75
CA PHE A 156 -9.59 -7.02 9.79
C PHE A 156 -10.11 -7.73 11.06
N ASN A 157 -10.73 -8.90 10.88
CA ASN A 157 -11.34 -9.67 11.97
C ASN A 157 -11.05 -11.18 11.93
N GLY A 158 -10.28 -11.65 10.96
CA GLY A 158 -9.91 -13.07 10.81
C GLY A 158 -11.03 -13.99 10.32
N ARG A 159 -12.20 -13.45 9.91
CA ARG A 159 -13.32 -14.28 9.44
C ARG A 159 -13.08 -14.77 8.02
N SER A 160 -13.40 -16.02 7.79
CA SER A 160 -13.59 -16.54 6.43
C SER A 160 -14.92 -16.05 5.88
N LEU A 161 -14.91 -15.60 4.63
CA LEU A 161 -16.09 -15.08 3.95
C LEU A 161 -16.62 -16.11 2.95
N SER A 162 -17.92 -16.33 2.97
CA SER A 162 -18.60 -17.16 1.98
C SER A 162 -18.74 -16.42 0.64
N ARG A 163 -19.11 -17.15 -0.41
CA ARG A 163 -19.35 -16.58 -1.73
C ARG A 163 -20.51 -15.60 -1.67
N GLU A 164 -21.55 -15.95 -0.95
CA GLU A 164 -22.76 -15.15 -0.75
C GLU A 164 -22.43 -13.82 -0.04
N GLU A 165 -21.67 -13.87 1.05
CA GLU A 165 -21.22 -12.65 1.77
C GLU A 165 -20.39 -11.72 0.88
N LEU A 166 -19.55 -12.29 0.00
CA LEU A 166 -18.74 -11.52 -0.94
C LEU A 166 -19.59 -10.87 -2.04
N ASP A 167 -20.58 -11.60 -2.57
CA ASP A 167 -21.51 -11.06 -3.57
C ASP A 167 -22.39 -9.94 -2.97
N GLU A 168 -22.88 -10.10 -1.75
CA GLU A 168 -23.60 -9.07 -1.02
C GLU A 168 -22.77 -7.79 -0.86
N ARG A 169 -21.49 -7.93 -0.47
CA ARG A 169 -20.56 -6.79 -0.34
C ARG A 169 -20.30 -6.08 -1.67
N LEU A 170 -20.38 -6.79 -2.81
CA LEU A 170 -20.22 -6.20 -4.14
C LEU A 170 -21.45 -5.45 -4.63
N GLY A 171 -22.63 -5.75 -4.12
CA GLY A 171 -23.90 -5.17 -4.57
C GLY A 171 -23.87 -3.64 -4.70
N PRO A 172 -23.50 -2.88 -3.65
CA PRO A 172 -23.41 -1.42 -3.72
C PRO A 172 -22.39 -0.89 -4.73
N TYR A 173 -21.29 -1.60 -4.93
CA TYR A 173 -20.26 -1.24 -5.91
C TYR A 173 -20.78 -1.46 -7.33
N ARG A 174 -21.35 -2.65 -7.62
CA ARG A 174 -21.94 -2.98 -8.91
C ARG A 174 -23.04 -1.99 -9.29
N ALA A 175 -23.92 -1.63 -8.36
CA ALA A 175 -24.97 -0.65 -8.58
C ALA A 175 -24.41 0.73 -9.00
N ARG A 176 -23.40 1.22 -8.31
CA ARG A 176 -22.74 2.51 -8.63
C ARG A 176 -22.02 2.51 -9.98
N GLN A 177 -21.46 1.37 -10.39
CA GLN A 177 -20.72 1.24 -11.64
C GLN A 177 -21.58 0.80 -12.83
N GLY A 178 -22.89 0.63 -12.65
CA GLY A 178 -23.78 0.14 -13.71
C GLY A 178 -23.49 -1.32 -14.12
N LEU A 179 -22.86 -2.11 -13.24
CA LEU A 179 -22.47 -3.50 -13.47
C LEU A 179 -23.50 -4.50 -12.91
N ALA A 180 -24.72 -4.04 -12.61
CA ALA A 180 -25.82 -4.88 -12.13
C ALA A 180 -26.75 -5.27 -13.31
N GLY A 181 -27.34 -6.46 -13.26
CA GLY A 181 -28.27 -6.99 -14.28
C GLY A 181 -27.59 -7.88 -15.32
N ASP A 182 -28.02 -7.80 -16.59
CA ASP A 182 -27.56 -8.68 -17.68
C ASP A 182 -26.06 -8.65 -17.97
N PHE A 183 -25.34 -7.63 -17.45
CA PHE A 183 -23.88 -7.46 -17.53
C PHE A 183 -23.20 -7.69 -16.20
N GLU A 184 -23.72 -8.58 -15.36
CA GLU A 184 -23.14 -8.85 -14.05
C GLU A 184 -21.72 -9.41 -14.19
N VAL A 185 -20.73 -8.64 -13.68
CA VAL A 185 -19.34 -9.06 -13.64
C VAL A 185 -19.17 -10.17 -12.60
N PRO A 186 -18.64 -11.36 -12.98
CA PRO A 186 -18.49 -12.47 -12.06
C PRO A 186 -17.63 -12.14 -10.85
N LEU A 187 -18.02 -12.61 -9.66
CA LEU A 187 -17.27 -12.45 -8.42
C LEU A 187 -15.79 -12.80 -8.56
N GLY A 188 -15.48 -13.86 -9.32
CA GLY A 188 -14.11 -14.32 -9.53
C GLY A 188 -13.16 -13.26 -10.08
N LEU A 189 -13.63 -12.27 -10.83
CA LEU A 189 -12.82 -11.18 -11.33
C LEU A 189 -12.42 -10.21 -10.21
N PHE A 190 -13.28 -10.01 -9.20
CA PHE A 190 -12.98 -9.19 -8.03
C PHE A 190 -12.12 -9.92 -6.98
N LEU A 191 -11.92 -11.22 -7.17
CA LEU A 191 -11.09 -12.05 -6.29
C LEU A 191 -9.73 -12.41 -6.92
N GLN A 192 -9.30 -11.69 -7.94
CA GLN A 192 -7.96 -11.85 -8.48
C GLN A 192 -6.91 -11.31 -7.51
N ALA A 193 -5.76 -11.97 -7.51
CA ALA A 193 -4.62 -11.51 -6.72
C ALA A 193 -4.18 -10.13 -7.21
N ALA A 194 -4.05 -9.20 -6.28
CA ALA A 194 -3.55 -7.87 -6.61
C ALA A 194 -2.04 -7.93 -6.92
N PRO A 195 -1.58 -7.29 -8.01
CA PRO A 195 -0.16 -7.11 -8.27
C PRO A 195 0.54 -6.39 -7.12
N ALA A 196 1.81 -6.69 -6.89
CA ALA A 196 2.58 -6.09 -5.79
C ALA A 196 2.58 -4.54 -5.87
N ARG A 197 2.69 -4.00 -7.09
CA ARG A 197 2.67 -2.56 -7.35
C ARG A 197 1.34 -1.93 -6.93
N ASP A 198 0.22 -2.57 -7.23
CA ASP A 198 -1.12 -2.10 -6.86
C ASP A 198 -1.36 -2.18 -5.35
N VAL A 199 -0.82 -3.22 -4.69
CA VAL A 199 -0.88 -3.33 -3.22
C VAL A 199 -0.12 -2.18 -2.57
N LEU A 200 1.11 -1.90 -3.02
CA LEU A 200 1.90 -0.80 -2.47
C LEU A 200 1.28 0.56 -2.77
N ALA A 201 0.76 0.76 -3.99
CA ALA A 201 0.04 1.97 -4.36
C ALA A 201 -1.18 2.21 -3.45
N ARG A 202 -1.96 1.17 -3.18
CA ARG A 202 -3.13 1.27 -2.28
C ARG A 202 -2.73 1.63 -0.85
N LEU A 203 -1.62 1.12 -0.35
CA LEU A 203 -1.06 1.52 0.95
C LEU A 203 -0.71 3.02 0.97
N LEU A 204 -0.01 3.49 -0.08
CA LEU A 204 0.36 4.89 -0.22
C LEU A 204 -0.86 5.79 -0.42
N PHE A 205 -1.90 5.37 -1.14
CA PHE A 205 -3.15 6.14 -1.26
C PHE A 205 -3.87 6.31 0.08
N ASN A 206 -3.86 5.31 0.97
CA ASN A 206 -4.38 5.48 2.32
C ASN A 206 -3.62 6.59 3.10
N LEU A 207 -2.29 6.60 3.01
CA LEU A 207 -1.47 7.63 3.65
C LEU A 207 -1.65 9.00 2.99
N LYS A 208 -1.80 9.05 1.66
CA LYS A 208 -2.09 10.26 0.90
C LYS A 208 -3.39 10.91 1.38
N GLU A 209 -4.45 10.12 1.52
CA GLU A 209 -5.76 10.60 2.00
C GLU A 209 -5.67 11.14 3.43
N ILE A 210 -5.00 10.41 4.32
CA ILE A 210 -4.81 10.86 5.72
C ILE A 210 -4.03 12.18 5.78
N ALA A 211 -2.93 12.30 5.05
CA ALA A 211 -2.11 13.50 5.03
C ALA A 211 -2.85 14.68 4.38
N HIS A 212 -3.58 14.43 3.30
CA HIS A 212 -4.39 15.45 2.62
C HIS A 212 -5.52 15.98 3.53
N THR A 213 -6.27 15.09 4.17
CA THR A 213 -7.36 15.47 5.09
C THR A 213 -6.85 16.26 6.31
N ALA A 214 -5.62 15.97 6.75
CA ALA A 214 -4.96 16.69 7.85
C ALA A 214 -4.25 17.97 7.39
N GLU A 215 -4.23 18.30 6.10
CA GLU A 215 -3.45 19.40 5.49
C GLU A 215 -1.94 19.33 5.84
N ASP A 216 -1.43 18.10 6.06
CA ASP A 216 -0.03 17.86 6.37
C ASP A 216 0.79 17.80 5.07
N TRP A 217 1.02 18.96 4.47
CA TRP A 217 1.66 19.12 3.18
C TRP A 217 3.05 18.47 3.09
N PRO A 218 3.92 18.56 4.12
CA PRO A 218 5.22 17.87 4.07
C PRO A 218 5.08 16.35 3.96
N ARG A 219 4.18 15.74 4.73
CA ARG A 219 3.93 14.28 4.65
C ARG A 219 3.21 13.89 3.36
N LEU A 220 2.26 14.70 2.93
CA LEU A 220 1.58 14.50 1.65
C LEU A 220 2.60 14.45 0.52
N LEU A 221 3.53 15.38 0.50
CA LEU A 221 4.61 15.42 -0.48
C LEU A 221 5.47 14.15 -0.46
N ALA A 222 5.89 13.69 0.72
CA ALA A 222 6.72 12.50 0.86
C ALA A 222 6.00 11.25 0.27
N VAL A 223 4.71 11.10 0.55
CA VAL A 223 3.89 10.01 -0.03
C VAL A 223 3.75 10.15 -1.54
N GLN A 224 3.50 11.37 -2.05
CA GLN A 224 3.34 11.63 -3.48
C GLN A 224 4.65 11.41 -4.26
N GLN A 225 5.80 11.73 -3.68
CA GLN A 225 7.11 11.40 -4.27
C GLN A 225 7.25 9.88 -4.49
N ARG A 226 6.80 9.06 -3.53
CA ARG A 226 6.79 7.60 -3.69
C ARG A 226 5.78 7.12 -4.72
N LEU A 227 4.60 7.73 -4.79
CA LEU A 227 3.58 7.40 -5.79
C LEU A 227 4.06 7.70 -7.21
N VAL A 228 4.71 8.83 -7.44
CA VAL A 228 5.31 9.17 -8.75
C VAL A 228 6.37 8.15 -9.16
N LEU A 229 7.20 7.68 -8.24
CA LEU A 229 8.19 6.62 -8.52
C LEU A 229 7.53 5.26 -8.76
N LEU A 230 6.50 4.94 -8.00
CA LEU A 230 5.80 3.66 -8.10
C LEU A 230 4.91 3.57 -9.34
N LEU A 231 4.28 4.67 -9.73
CA LEU A 231 3.29 4.75 -10.81
C LEU A 231 3.73 5.74 -11.91
N PRO A 232 4.85 5.52 -12.59
CA PRO A 232 5.41 6.50 -13.54
C PRO A 232 4.51 6.78 -14.75
N GLN A 233 3.54 5.90 -15.03
CA GLN A 233 2.56 6.06 -16.10
C GLN A 233 1.29 6.81 -15.66
N ASP A 234 1.11 7.04 -14.36
CA ASP A 234 -0.02 7.77 -13.80
C ASP A 234 0.33 9.26 -13.66
N ALA A 235 0.06 10.01 -14.72
CA ALA A 235 0.34 11.45 -14.76
C ALA A 235 -0.42 12.24 -13.68
N GLU A 236 -1.52 11.74 -13.15
CA GLU A 236 -2.28 12.41 -12.08
C GLU A 236 -1.45 12.54 -10.81
N GLN A 237 -0.50 11.63 -10.56
CA GLN A 237 0.41 11.76 -9.42
C GLN A 237 1.36 12.96 -9.56
N LEU A 238 1.75 13.33 -10.77
CA LEU A 238 2.51 14.57 -11.03
C LEU A 238 1.66 15.81 -10.74
N ARG A 239 0.40 15.83 -11.23
CA ARG A 239 -0.54 16.92 -10.92
C ARG A 239 -0.66 17.14 -9.42
N ASP A 240 -0.97 16.06 -8.70
CA ASP A 240 -1.24 16.13 -7.27
C ASP A 240 0.01 16.56 -6.49
N ARG A 241 1.20 16.09 -6.88
CA ARG A 241 2.47 16.51 -6.29
C ARG A 241 2.80 17.97 -6.62
N GLY A 242 2.54 18.39 -7.85
CA GLY A 242 2.71 19.78 -8.28
C GLY A 242 1.86 20.77 -7.47
N LEU A 243 0.60 20.41 -7.20
CA LEU A 243 -0.27 21.20 -6.32
C LEU A 243 0.27 21.25 -4.89
N THR A 244 0.75 20.15 -4.36
CA THR A 244 1.34 20.09 -3.02
C THR A 244 2.64 20.93 -2.93
N TRP A 245 3.48 20.92 -3.97
CA TRP A 245 4.64 21.81 -4.05
C TRP A 245 4.25 23.28 -3.99
N ALA A 246 3.14 23.65 -4.65
CA ALA A 246 2.64 25.03 -4.60
C ALA A 246 2.19 25.43 -3.19
N GLU A 247 1.50 24.53 -2.45
CA GLU A 247 1.12 24.79 -1.04
C GLU A 247 2.34 24.93 -0.12
N LEU A 248 3.44 24.25 -0.43
CA LEU A 248 4.70 24.35 0.30
C LEU A 248 5.56 25.57 -0.11
N GLY A 249 5.05 26.45 -0.99
CA GLY A 249 5.78 27.61 -1.46
C GLY A 249 7.00 27.28 -2.35
N ARG A 250 6.95 26.16 -3.06
CA ARG A 250 7.97 25.68 -3.99
C ARG A 250 7.50 25.82 -5.45
N PRO A 251 7.42 27.07 -5.99
CA PRO A 251 6.81 27.34 -7.29
C PRO A 251 7.56 26.74 -8.47
N ALA A 252 8.87 26.53 -8.37
CA ALA A 252 9.66 25.94 -9.44
C ALA A 252 9.30 24.46 -9.64
N GLU A 253 9.32 23.67 -8.55
CA GLU A 253 8.98 22.25 -8.58
C GLU A 253 7.49 22.04 -8.92
N ALA A 254 6.61 22.92 -8.43
CA ALA A 254 5.21 22.92 -8.81
C ALA A 254 5.03 23.12 -10.32
N ALA A 255 5.74 24.10 -10.90
CA ALA A 255 5.67 24.40 -12.33
C ALA A 255 6.20 23.24 -13.19
N ASP A 256 7.27 22.57 -12.77
CA ASP A 256 7.83 21.41 -13.48
C ASP A 256 6.81 20.26 -13.52
N ASP A 257 6.24 19.89 -12.40
CA ASP A 257 5.27 18.79 -12.30
C ASP A 257 3.97 19.10 -13.05
N LEU A 258 3.40 20.30 -12.88
CA LEU A 258 2.18 20.71 -13.57
C LEU A 258 2.38 20.82 -15.08
N SER A 259 3.56 21.27 -15.55
CA SER A 259 3.90 21.30 -16.98
C SER A 259 3.98 19.89 -17.55
N ALA A 260 4.62 18.95 -16.86
CA ALA A 260 4.70 17.56 -17.26
C ALA A 260 3.32 16.90 -17.34
N TYR A 261 2.44 17.15 -16.36
CA TYR A 261 1.05 16.68 -16.40
C TYR A 261 0.29 17.23 -17.60
N LEU A 262 0.31 18.56 -17.82
CA LEU A 262 -0.40 19.22 -18.91
C LEU A 262 0.10 18.79 -20.29
N LEU A 263 1.38 18.43 -20.40
CA LEU A 263 1.96 17.87 -21.63
C LEU A 263 1.40 16.48 -21.92
N SER A 264 1.25 15.64 -20.90
CA SER A 264 0.75 14.27 -21.05
C SER A 264 -0.79 14.19 -21.15
N ARG A 265 -1.51 15.18 -20.59
CA ARG A 265 -2.98 15.24 -20.52
C ARG A 265 -3.51 16.62 -20.95
N PRO A 266 -3.27 17.04 -22.22
CA PRO A 266 -3.62 18.40 -22.67
C PRO A 266 -5.11 18.70 -22.65
N ASP A 267 -5.95 17.67 -22.79
CA ASP A 267 -7.42 17.77 -22.88
C ASP A 267 -8.14 17.31 -21.58
N ALA A 268 -7.40 17.17 -20.45
CA ALA A 268 -8.01 16.84 -19.18
C ALA A 268 -8.99 17.94 -18.75
N ALA A 269 -10.06 17.55 -18.04
CA ALA A 269 -11.11 18.49 -17.60
C ALA A 269 -10.56 19.62 -16.70
N ASP A 270 -9.52 19.35 -15.93
CA ASP A 270 -8.83 20.32 -15.05
C ASP A 270 -7.71 21.12 -15.75
N ALA A 271 -7.34 20.77 -16.99
CA ALA A 271 -6.23 21.41 -17.70
C ALA A 271 -6.37 22.94 -17.83
N PRO A 272 -7.55 23.55 -18.10
CA PRO A 272 -7.67 25.00 -18.16
C PRO A 272 -7.28 25.68 -16.84
N ALA A 273 -7.80 25.20 -15.72
CA ALA A 273 -7.50 25.74 -14.38
C ALA A 273 -6.02 25.59 -14.01
N LEU A 274 -5.43 24.45 -14.36
CA LEU A 274 -4.01 24.19 -14.10
C LEU A 274 -3.08 25.03 -14.95
N ARG A 275 -3.45 25.38 -16.19
CA ARG A 275 -2.68 26.34 -17.02
C ARG A 275 -2.68 27.74 -16.40
N GLU A 276 -3.83 28.18 -15.87
CA GLU A 276 -3.91 29.45 -15.16
C GLU A 276 -3.03 29.43 -13.90
N ARG A 277 -3.12 28.38 -13.11
CA ARG A 277 -2.29 28.18 -11.91
C ARG A 277 -0.79 28.18 -12.24
N LEU A 278 -0.40 27.47 -13.29
CA LEU A 278 0.99 27.44 -13.78
C LEU A 278 1.48 28.84 -14.15
N ALA A 279 0.67 29.62 -14.87
CA ALA A 279 1.01 30.99 -15.23
C ALA A 279 1.15 31.92 -13.99
N GLU A 280 0.37 31.70 -12.93
CA GLU A 280 0.51 32.41 -11.66
C GLU A 280 1.85 32.05 -10.96
N LEU A 281 2.18 30.77 -10.87
CA LEU A 281 3.42 30.28 -10.28
C LEU A 281 4.66 30.86 -10.98
N GLN A 282 4.63 30.85 -12.32
CA GLN A 282 5.73 31.42 -13.16
C GLN A 282 5.90 32.92 -13.00
N ARG A 283 4.83 33.65 -12.65
CA ARG A 283 4.89 35.10 -12.38
C ARG A 283 5.35 35.44 -10.97
N GLY A 284 5.62 34.45 -10.09
CA GLY A 284 6.00 34.67 -8.71
C GLY A 284 4.84 35.06 -7.80
N GLY A 285 3.60 34.72 -8.17
CA GLY A 285 2.41 34.95 -7.35
C GLY A 285 2.38 34.10 -6.08
N ALA A 286 1.93 34.69 -4.96
CA ALA A 286 1.70 33.97 -3.72
C ALA A 286 0.60 32.89 -3.91
N PRO A 287 0.67 31.73 -3.23
CA PRO A 287 -0.34 30.68 -3.34
C PRO A 287 -1.72 31.21 -2.94
N ARG A 288 -2.74 30.96 -3.79
CA ARG A 288 -4.14 31.08 -3.40
C ARG A 288 -4.59 29.74 -2.85
N PRO A 289 -5.26 29.69 -1.70
CA PRO A 289 -5.88 28.44 -1.23
C PRO A 289 -6.90 27.93 -2.23
N LEU A 290 -6.91 26.61 -2.45
CA LEU A 290 -7.88 25.89 -3.30
C LEU A 290 -9.27 25.86 -2.67
#